data_8b2b908838a92f8fce2e00e89574a538
#
_entry.id   8b2b908838a92f8fce2e00e89574a538
#
_cell.length_a   1.000
_cell.length_b   1.000
_cell.length_c   1.000
_cell.angle_alpha   90.00
_cell.angle_beta   90.00
_cell.angle_gamma   90.00
#
_symmetry.space_group_name_H-M   'P 1'
#
loop_
_entity.id
_entity.type
_entity.pdbx_description
1 polymer ?
#
loop_
_entity_poly.entity_id
_entity_poly.type
_entity_poly.pdbx_seq_one_letter_code
_entity_poly.pdbx_strand_id
1 'polypeptide(L)'
;RARFDPWLVAEAEKEGVECIPGATVDALYEENGRVCGVICGDDILRARYVVLAEGANSVLAERHGLVTRPAGEAMALGIKEVLSLETSAIEERFHLENNEGAALLFSGRICDDLPGGAFLYTNQQTLSLGIVCPLSSLTQSRVPASELLTRFKAHPAVRPLIKNTESLEYGAHLVPEGGLHSMPVQYAGNGWLLVGDALRSCVNTGISVRGMDMALTG
;
A
#
# COMPACT_ATOMS: atom_id res chain seq x y z
N ARG A 1 5.05 -7.84 5.83
CA ARG A 1 4.93 -8.31 4.45
C ARG A 1 6.06 -9.25 4.08
N ALA A 2 7.31 -9.01 4.47
CA ALA A 2 8.46 -9.86 4.12
C ALA A 2 8.29 -11.36 4.42
N ARG A 3 7.46 -11.74 5.40
CA ARG A 3 7.11 -13.15 5.68
C ARG A 3 5.75 -13.54 5.11
N PHE A 4 4.80 -12.62 5.12
CA PHE A 4 3.41 -12.89 4.71
C PHE A 4 3.30 -13.12 3.20
N ASP A 5 3.93 -12.25 2.38
CA ASP A 5 3.81 -12.35 0.92
C ASP A 5 4.41 -13.68 0.39
N PRO A 6 5.63 -14.12 0.78
CA PRO A 6 6.16 -15.43 0.39
C PRO A 6 5.31 -16.61 0.90
N TRP A 7 4.77 -16.51 2.10
CA TRP A 7 3.88 -17.54 2.64
C TRP A 7 2.59 -17.64 1.80
N LEU A 8 1.97 -16.52 1.44
CA LEU A 8 0.75 -16.48 0.62
C LEU A 8 1.00 -17.06 -0.78
N VAL A 9 2.16 -16.72 -1.39
CA VAL A 9 2.58 -17.31 -2.68
C VAL A 9 2.69 -18.83 -2.54
N ALA A 10 3.37 -19.32 -1.51
CA ALA A 10 3.52 -20.76 -1.29
C ALA A 10 2.19 -21.49 -1.06
N GLU A 11 1.20 -20.85 -0.40
CA GLU A 11 -0.15 -21.40 -0.27
C GLU A 11 -0.88 -21.43 -1.63
N ALA A 12 -0.75 -20.38 -2.43
CA ALA A 12 -1.34 -20.32 -3.76
C ALA A 12 -0.77 -21.40 -4.69
N GLU A 13 0.55 -21.62 -4.65
CA GLU A 13 1.22 -22.68 -5.44
C GLU A 13 0.74 -24.09 -5.04
N LYS A 14 0.43 -24.34 -3.77
CA LYS A 14 -0.17 -25.62 -3.33
C LYS A 14 -1.55 -25.87 -3.95
N GLU A 15 -2.29 -24.80 -4.22
CA GLU A 15 -3.59 -24.85 -4.90
C GLU A 15 -3.47 -24.88 -6.44
N GLY A 16 -2.24 -24.98 -6.98
CA GLY A 16 -1.98 -25.11 -8.41
C GLY A 16 -1.80 -23.79 -9.16
N VAL A 17 -1.59 -22.69 -8.45
CA VAL A 17 -1.23 -21.40 -9.07
C VAL A 17 0.22 -21.44 -9.49
N GLU A 18 0.52 -21.04 -10.72
CA GLU A 18 1.88 -20.81 -11.17
C GLU A 18 2.29 -19.36 -10.91
N CYS A 19 3.32 -19.18 -10.08
CA CYS A 19 3.87 -17.87 -9.77
C CYS A 19 5.14 -17.64 -10.60
N ILE A 20 5.17 -16.57 -11.40
CA ILE A 20 6.30 -16.24 -12.29
C ILE A 20 6.88 -14.88 -11.86
N PRO A 21 7.72 -14.84 -10.82
CA PRO A 21 8.33 -13.61 -10.37
C PRO A 21 9.32 -13.06 -11.41
N GLY A 22 9.38 -11.72 -11.52
CA GLY A 22 10.28 -11.05 -12.45
C GLY A 22 9.80 -10.99 -13.91
N ALA A 23 8.66 -11.61 -14.24
CA ALA A 23 8.04 -11.43 -15.56
C ALA A 23 7.31 -10.08 -15.59
N THR A 24 7.67 -9.25 -16.57
CA THR A 24 6.99 -7.98 -16.81
C THR A 24 5.89 -8.18 -17.83
N VAL A 25 4.67 -7.75 -17.49
CA VAL A 25 3.56 -7.69 -18.42
C VAL A 25 3.60 -6.34 -19.14
N ASP A 26 3.81 -6.35 -20.45
CA ASP A 26 3.96 -5.16 -21.27
C ASP A 26 2.61 -4.63 -21.79
N ALA A 27 1.69 -5.54 -22.13
CA ALA A 27 0.38 -5.19 -22.67
C ALA A 27 -0.67 -6.28 -22.40
N LEU A 28 -1.95 -5.91 -22.54
CA LEU A 28 -3.04 -6.88 -22.67
C LEU A 28 -3.06 -7.43 -24.09
N TYR A 29 -3.32 -8.73 -24.20
CA TYR A 29 -3.55 -9.37 -25.48
C TYR A 29 -5.04 -9.43 -25.78
N GLU A 30 -5.44 -8.83 -26.91
CA GLU A 30 -6.84 -8.70 -27.29
C GLU A 30 -7.13 -9.37 -28.64
N GLU A 31 -8.27 -10.06 -28.70
CA GLU A 31 -8.83 -10.60 -29.94
C GLU A 31 -10.32 -10.24 -30.03
N ASN A 32 -10.72 -9.64 -31.15
CA ASN A 32 -12.12 -9.28 -31.44
C ASN A 32 -12.80 -8.47 -30.30
N GLY A 33 -12.07 -7.54 -29.69
CA GLY A 33 -12.58 -6.70 -28.59
C GLY A 33 -12.73 -7.44 -27.24
N ARG A 34 -12.03 -8.57 -27.07
CA ARG A 34 -11.94 -9.33 -25.83
C ARG A 34 -10.50 -9.44 -25.40
N VAL A 35 -10.24 -9.20 -24.12
CA VAL A 35 -8.96 -9.52 -23.50
C VAL A 35 -8.86 -11.04 -23.36
N CYS A 36 -7.85 -11.64 -23.97
CA CYS A 36 -7.63 -13.07 -24.08
C CYS A 36 -6.27 -13.49 -23.49
N GLY A 37 -5.56 -12.60 -22.80
CA GLY A 37 -4.25 -12.87 -22.24
C GLY A 37 -3.43 -11.63 -22.02
N VAL A 38 -2.13 -11.82 -21.85
CA VAL A 38 -1.13 -10.77 -21.66
C VAL A 38 0.08 -11.01 -22.54
N ILE A 39 0.82 -9.94 -22.82
CA ILE A 39 2.07 -9.95 -23.59
C ILE A 39 3.21 -9.70 -22.61
N CYS A 40 4.22 -10.57 -22.62
CA CYS A 40 5.42 -10.51 -21.81
C CYS A 40 6.64 -10.61 -22.75
N GLY A 41 7.25 -9.48 -23.13
CA GLY A 41 8.29 -9.47 -24.17
C GLY A 41 7.76 -10.01 -25.51
N ASP A 42 8.35 -11.09 -26.00
CA ASP A 42 7.93 -11.74 -27.24
C ASP A 42 6.86 -12.84 -27.03
N ASP A 43 6.50 -13.15 -25.80
CA ASP A 43 5.58 -14.23 -25.45
C ASP A 43 4.15 -13.72 -25.24
N ILE A 44 3.17 -14.53 -25.66
CA ILE A 44 1.75 -14.32 -25.38
C ILE A 44 1.26 -15.40 -24.43
N LEU A 45 0.87 -14.98 -23.24
CA LEU A 45 0.25 -15.86 -22.24
C LEU A 45 -1.27 -15.74 -22.38
N ARG A 46 -1.91 -16.78 -22.94
CA ARG A 46 -3.36 -16.79 -23.17
C ARG A 46 -4.12 -17.17 -21.89
N ALA A 47 -5.25 -16.49 -21.66
CA ALA A 47 -6.12 -16.75 -20.52
C ALA A 47 -7.59 -16.52 -20.89
N ARG A 48 -8.49 -17.17 -20.16
CA ARG A 48 -9.94 -16.91 -20.28
C ARG A 48 -10.33 -15.56 -19.70
N TYR A 49 -9.64 -15.16 -18.63
CA TYR A 49 -9.79 -13.87 -17.93
C TYR A 49 -8.44 -13.37 -17.47
N VAL A 50 -8.26 -12.06 -17.48
CA VAL A 50 -7.09 -11.37 -16.92
C VAL A 50 -7.54 -10.55 -15.72
N VAL A 51 -6.92 -10.81 -14.57
CA VAL A 51 -7.15 -10.05 -13.33
C VAL A 51 -6.02 -9.03 -13.18
N LEU A 52 -6.38 -7.75 -13.20
CA LEU A 52 -5.45 -6.63 -13.04
C LEU A 52 -5.37 -6.28 -11.56
N ALA A 53 -4.28 -6.69 -10.91
CA ALA A 53 -3.98 -6.47 -9.50
C ALA A 53 -2.68 -5.66 -9.33
N GLU A 54 -2.48 -4.63 -10.18
CA GLU A 54 -1.24 -3.86 -10.31
C GLU A 54 -0.96 -2.90 -9.15
N GLY A 55 -1.86 -2.83 -8.19
CA GLY A 55 -1.77 -1.85 -7.10
C GLY A 55 -2.16 -0.43 -7.53
N ALA A 56 -1.81 0.55 -6.71
CA ALA A 56 -2.24 1.94 -6.86
C ALA A 56 -1.79 2.62 -8.16
N ASN A 57 -0.70 2.16 -8.76
CA ASN A 57 -0.16 2.75 -9.99
C ASN A 57 -0.95 2.38 -11.25
N SER A 58 -1.53 1.18 -11.31
CA SER A 58 -2.40 0.69 -12.40
C SER A 58 -1.93 1.05 -13.82
N VAL A 59 -0.63 0.89 -14.10
CA VAL A 59 0.02 1.38 -15.32
C VAL A 59 -0.52 0.69 -16.57
N LEU A 60 -0.74 -0.62 -16.49
CA LEU A 60 -1.26 -1.41 -17.60
C LEU A 60 -2.73 -1.05 -17.88
N ALA A 61 -3.55 -0.99 -16.83
CA ALA A 61 -4.95 -0.60 -16.95
C ALA A 61 -5.12 0.83 -17.51
N GLU A 62 -4.25 1.78 -17.10
CA GLU A 62 -4.25 3.15 -17.64
C GLU A 62 -3.86 3.18 -19.11
N ARG A 63 -2.80 2.46 -19.52
CA ARG A 63 -2.34 2.38 -20.91
C ARG A 63 -3.40 1.83 -21.86
N HIS A 64 -4.22 0.90 -21.40
CA HIS A 64 -5.32 0.32 -22.16
C HIS A 64 -6.63 1.11 -22.04
N GLY A 65 -6.61 2.28 -21.38
CA GLY A 65 -7.80 3.13 -21.26
C GLY A 65 -8.90 2.53 -20.37
N LEU A 66 -8.59 1.51 -19.58
CA LEU A 66 -9.55 0.85 -18.69
C LEU A 66 -9.83 1.71 -17.45
N VAL A 67 -8.85 2.49 -17.04
CA VAL A 67 -8.96 3.47 -15.94
C VAL A 67 -8.32 4.80 -16.33
N THR A 68 -8.80 5.86 -15.74
CA THR A 68 -8.15 7.16 -15.82
C THR A 68 -7.24 7.35 -14.60
N ARG A 69 -6.15 8.09 -14.75
CA ARG A 69 -5.28 8.43 -13.62
C ARG A 69 -6.07 9.17 -12.55
N PRO A 70 -5.99 8.76 -11.27
CA PRO A 70 -6.69 9.46 -10.20
C PRO A 70 -6.12 10.87 -10.00
N ALA A 71 -6.98 11.81 -9.60
CA ALA A 71 -6.52 13.12 -9.19
C ALA A 71 -5.59 13.02 -7.96
N GLY A 72 -4.64 13.93 -7.83
CA GLY A 72 -3.71 13.95 -6.70
C GLY A 72 -4.39 14.07 -5.33
N GLU A 73 -5.61 14.58 -5.28
CA GLU A 73 -6.45 14.65 -4.08
C GLU A 73 -7.00 13.28 -3.65
N ALA A 74 -7.12 12.35 -4.60
CA ALA A 74 -7.60 11.00 -4.35
C ALA A 74 -6.46 10.02 -4.03
N MET A 75 -5.23 10.49 -3.97
CA MET A 75 -4.03 9.69 -3.72
C MET A 75 -3.22 10.29 -2.57
N ALA A 76 -2.63 9.42 -1.78
CA ALA A 76 -1.67 9.79 -0.75
C ALA A 76 -0.34 9.07 -0.97
N LEU A 77 0.73 9.66 -0.43
CA LEU A 77 2.03 9.01 -0.28
C LEU A 77 2.14 8.49 1.16
N GLY A 78 2.25 7.18 1.32
CA GLY A 78 2.62 6.54 2.56
C GLY A 78 4.12 6.31 2.60
N ILE A 79 4.80 6.80 3.62
CA ILE A 79 6.21 6.50 3.91
C ILE A 79 6.26 5.67 5.17
N LYS A 80 6.94 4.53 5.11
CA LYS A 80 7.06 3.58 6.21
C LYS A 80 8.51 3.25 6.48
N GLU A 81 8.84 3.11 7.75
CA GLU A 81 10.10 2.58 8.23
C GLU A 81 9.83 1.43 9.21
N VAL A 82 10.64 0.39 9.13
CA VAL A 82 10.63 -0.73 10.09
C VAL A 82 11.89 -0.63 10.93
N LEU A 83 11.73 -0.58 12.24
CA LEU A 83 12.81 -0.42 13.21
C LEU A 83 12.94 -1.70 14.03
N SER A 84 14.18 -2.17 14.24
CA SER A 84 14.46 -3.28 15.15
C SER A 84 14.28 -2.86 16.60
N LEU A 85 13.68 -3.72 17.42
CA LEU A 85 13.59 -3.52 18.85
C LEU A 85 13.34 -4.89 19.51
N GLU A 86 14.04 -5.16 20.61
CA GLU A 86 13.84 -6.39 21.39
C GLU A 86 12.43 -6.48 21.97
N THR A 87 11.87 -7.70 22.01
CA THR A 87 10.51 -7.97 22.47
C THR A 87 10.24 -7.38 23.87
N SER A 88 11.15 -7.58 24.81
CA SER A 88 11.01 -7.05 26.18
C SER A 88 10.95 -5.53 26.22
N ALA A 89 11.71 -4.85 25.35
CA ALA A 89 11.67 -3.38 25.25
C ALA A 89 10.37 -2.89 24.58
N ILE A 90 9.79 -3.67 23.67
CA ILE A 90 8.47 -3.38 23.09
C ILE A 90 7.39 -3.52 24.18
N GLU A 91 7.37 -4.64 24.90
CA GLU A 91 6.42 -4.88 25.98
C GLU A 91 6.48 -3.79 27.07
N GLU A 92 7.68 -3.42 27.50
CA GLU A 92 7.89 -2.35 28.49
C GLU A 92 7.38 -0.99 28.01
N ARG A 93 7.79 -0.57 26.79
CA ARG A 93 7.48 0.78 26.28
C ARG A 93 6.03 0.98 25.91
N PHE A 94 5.36 -0.09 25.49
CA PHE A 94 3.97 -0.04 25.06
C PHE A 94 3.01 -0.62 26.11
N HIS A 95 3.52 -1.01 27.29
CA HIS A 95 2.76 -1.60 28.40
C HIS A 95 1.95 -2.82 27.94
N LEU A 96 2.59 -3.72 27.20
CA LEU A 96 1.98 -4.92 26.64
C LEU A 96 2.28 -6.13 27.53
N GLU A 97 1.32 -7.04 27.59
CA GLU A 97 1.50 -8.39 28.12
C GLU A 97 1.86 -9.37 26.99
N ASN A 98 2.17 -10.62 27.35
CA ASN A 98 2.59 -11.65 26.39
C ASN A 98 1.62 -11.76 25.20
N ASN A 99 2.16 -11.69 23.99
CA ASN A 99 1.46 -11.78 22.72
C ASN A 99 0.46 -10.66 22.41
N GLU A 100 0.46 -9.58 23.16
CA GLU A 100 -0.30 -8.38 22.81
C GLU A 100 0.45 -7.52 21.79
N GLY A 101 -0.29 -6.66 21.13
CA GLY A 101 0.24 -5.67 20.19
C GLY A 101 -0.45 -4.33 20.35
N ALA A 102 0.24 -3.28 19.96
CA ALA A 102 -0.29 -1.92 19.96
C ALA A 102 -0.26 -1.32 18.57
N ALA A 103 -1.30 -0.56 18.24
CA ALA A 103 -1.36 0.29 17.05
C ALA A 103 -1.74 1.71 17.48
N LEU A 104 -0.82 2.64 17.28
CA LEU A 104 -1.02 4.06 17.56
C LEU A 104 -1.25 4.80 16.26
N LEU A 105 -2.33 5.56 16.21
CA LEU A 105 -2.63 6.48 15.11
C LEU A 105 -2.47 7.91 15.59
N PHE A 106 -1.85 8.74 14.79
CA PHE A 106 -1.58 10.12 15.11
C PHE A 106 -2.24 11.02 14.06
N SER A 107 -2.89 12.06 14.53
CA SER A 107 -3.51 13.10 13.72
C SER A 107 -3.08 14.49 14.21
N GLY A 108 -3.32 15.51 13.41
CA GLY A 108 -2.97 16.89 13.74
C GLY A 108 -1.79 17.41 12.94
N ARG A 109 -0.86 18.14 13.55
CA ARG A 109 0.28 18.82 12.89
C ARG A 109 1.46 17.92 12.52
N ILE A 110 1.20 16.66 12.20
CA ILE A 110 2.25 15.68 11.90
C ILE A 110 2.93 15.97 10.56
N CYS A 111 2.14 16.42 9.60
CA CYS A 111 2.58 16.79 8.27
C CYS A 111 2.73 18.33 8.12
N ASP A 112 3.21 19.03 9.13
CA ASP A 112 3.53 20.48 9.11
C ASP A 112 2.32 21.35 8.71
N ASP A 113 1.18 21.16 9.39
CA ASP A 113 -0.13 21.76 9.12
C ASP A 113 -0.82 21.30 7.82
N LEU A 114 -0.23 20.37 7.11
CA LEU A 114 -0.87 19.74 5.95
C LEU A 114 -1.80 18.60 6.41
N PRO A 115 -2.87 18.33 5.65
CA PRO A 115 -3.65 17.12 5.85
C PRO A 115 -2.77 15.88 5.78
N GLY A 116 -2.98 14.95 6.70
CA GLY A 116 -2.25 13.71 6.79
C GLY A 116 -2.33 13.11 8.18
N GLY A 117 -1.65 12.00 8.34
CA GLY A 117 -1.59 11.29 9.62
C GLY A 117 -0.29 10.50 9.74
N ALA A 118 -0.14 9.87 10.89
CA ALA A 118 0.97 8.96 11.13
C ALA A 118 0.51 7.73 11.91
N PHE A 119 1.31 6.71 11.87
CA PHE A 119 1.07 5.45 12.56
C PHE A 119 2.34 4.91 13.19
N LEU A 120 2.17 4.11 14.24
CA LEU A 120 3.21 3.31 14.83
C LEU A 120 2.58 2.00 15.31
N TYR A 121 3.06 0.87 14.82
CA TYR A 121 2.62 -0.47 15.24
C TYR A 121 3.75 -1.25 15.85
N THR A 122 3.43 -2.05 16.85
CA THR A 122 4.35 -3.06 17.38
C THR A 122 4.24 -4.35 16.57
N ASN A 123 5.38 -5.01 16.38
CA ASN A 123 5.48 -6.39 15.95
C ASN A 123 6.27 -7.15 17.03
N GLN A 124 6.56 -8.42 16.83
CA GLN A 124 7.26 -9.20 17.85
C GLN A 124 8.67 -8.68 18.21
N GLN A 125 9.45 -8.26 17.20
CA GLN A 125 10.83 -7.79 17.34
C GLN A 125 11.11 -6.53 16.52
N THR A 126 10.06 -5.85 16.08
CA THR A 126 10.19 -4.63 15.29
C THR A 126 9.07 -3.66 15.61
N LEU A 127 9.28 -2.40 15.29
CA LEU A 127 8.26 -1.38 15.19
C LEU A 127 8.10 -0.98 13.74
N SER A 128 6.86 -0.81 13.29
CA SER A 128 6.54 -0.21 11.99
C SER A 128 5.98 1.18 12.24
N LEU A 129 6.62 2.20 11.75
CA LEU A 129 6.11 3.57 11.83
C LEU A 129 6.09 4.23 10.46
N GLY A 130 5.23 5.21 10.30
CA GLY A 130 5.17 5.95 9.06
C GLY A 130 4.22 7.14 9.11
N ILE A 131 4.22 7.85 8.00
CA ILE A 131 3.31 8.97 7.74
C ILE A 131 2.54 8.72 6.45
N VAL A 132 1.36 9.27 6.36
CA VAL A 132 0.52 9.25 5.14
C VAL A 132 0.07 10.67 4.87
N CYS A 133 0.43 11.20 3.69
CA CYS A 133 0.10 12.56 3.28
C CYS A 133 -0.55 12.55 1.90
N PRO A 134 -1.68 13.27 1.68
CA PRO A 134 -2.25 13.47 0.36
C PRO A 134 -1.22 14.06 -0.61
N LEU A 135 -1.19 13.60 -1.86
CA LEU A 135 -0.25 14.12 -2.86
C LEU A 135 -0.46 15.60 -3.13
N SER A 136 -1.72 16.07 -3.10
CA SER A 136 -2.04 17.49 -3.24
C SER A 136 -1.39 18.36 -2.15
N SER A 137 -1.35 17.85 -0.91
CA SER A 137 -0.67 18.52 0.19
C SER A 137 0.84 18.55 -0.01
N LEU A 138 1.44 17.41 -0.40
CA LEU A 138 2.89 17.32 -0.62
C LEU A 138 3.37 18.22 -1.77
N THR A 139 2.57 18.38 -2.84
CA THR A 139 2.91 19.27 -3.96
C THR A 139 2.86 20.75 -3.57
N GLN A 140 2.05 21.11 -2.59
CA GLN A 140 1.97 22.48 -2.04
C GLN A 140 3.03 22.71 -0.96
N SER A 141 3.49 21.66 -0.31
CA SER A 141 4.54 21.72 0.70
C SER A 141 5.91 21.98 0.06
N ARG A 142 6.74 22.75 0.75
CA ARG A 142 8.15 22.88 0.43
C ARG A 142 9.02 21.89 1.22
N VAL A 143 8.39 21.06 2.04
CA VAL A 143 9.09 20.08 2.91
C VAL A 143 9.09 18.73 2.23
N PRO A 144 10.26 18.12 2.01
CA PRO A 144 10.33 16.75 1.51
C PRO A 144 9.61 15.77 2.44
N ALA A 145 8.93 14.80 1.87
CA ALA A 145 8.18 13.80 2.66
C ALA A 145 9.07 12.99 3.61
N SER A 146 10.33 12.74 3.27
CA SER A 146 11.33 12.11 4.15
C SER A 146 11.65 12.97 5.39
N GLU A 147 11.63 14.29 5.24
CA GLU A 147 11.83 15.20 6.38
C GLU A 147 10.62 15.20 7.32
N LEU A 148 9.40 15.10 6.80
CA LEU A 148 8.19 14.95 7.61
C LEU A 148 8.28 13.70 8.50
N LEU A 149 8.74 12.58 7.96
CA LEU A 149 8.98 11.37 8.75
C LEU A 149 10.05 11.60 9.83
N THR A 150 11.13 12.30 9.49
CA THR A 150 12.19 12.64 10.46
C THR A 150 11.64 13.50 11.60
N ARG A 151 10.81 14.50 11.29
CA ARG A 151 10.15 15.35 12.29
C ARG A 151 9.19 14.54 13.17
N PHE A 152 8.42 13.61 12.57
CA PHE A 152 7.56 12.71 13.33
C PHE A 152 8.35 11.84 14.30
N LYS A 153 9.47 11.26 13.87
CA LYS A 153 10.38 10.47 14.73
C LYS A 153 10.97 11.31 15.88
N ALA A 154 11.21 12.59 15.65
CA ALA A 154 11.73 13.52 16.67
C ALA A 154 10.67 14.02 17.66
N HIS A 155 9.38 13.78 17.39
CA HIS A 155 8.28 14.26 18.23
C HIS A 155 8.41 13.71 19.67
N PRO A 156 8.20 14.53 20.73
CA PRO A 156 8.38 14.10 22.12
C PRO A 156 7.59 12.86 22.52
N ALA A 157 6.41 12.64 21.95
CA ALA A 157 5.60 11.45 22.21
C ALA A 157 6.09 10.20 21.46
N VAL A 158 6.87 10.33 20.39
CA VAL A 158 7.32 9.21 19.55
C VAL A 158 8.76 8.82 19.88
N ARG A 159 9.63 9.81 20.04
CA ARG A 159 11.06 9.61 20.28
C ARG A 159 11.38 8.62 21.40
N PRO A 160 10.72 8.62 22.57
CA PRO A 160 11.00 7.64 23.64
C PRO A 160 10.65 6.21 23.21
N LEU A 161 9.60 6.02 22.41
CA LEU A 161 9.13 4.71 21.95
C LEU A 161 10.11 4.05 20.98
N ILE A 162 10.82 4.85 20.18
CA ILE A 162 11.76 4.39 19.15
C ILE A 162 13.23 4.55 19.54
N LYS A 163 13.53 4.85 20.81
CA LYS A 163 14.92 5.02 21.27
C LYS A 163 15.71 3.73 21.14
N ASN A 164 16.98 3.83 20.70
CA ASN A 164 17.91 2.70 20.52
C ASN A 164 17.38 1.63 19.55
N THR A 165 16.74 2.04 18.47
CA THR A 165 16.34 1.18 17.35
C THR A 165 17.25 1.38 16.16
N GLU A 166 17.33 0.38 15.29
CA GLU A 166 18.01 0.45 14.01
C GLU A 166 16.99 0.32 12.88
N SER A 167 17.19 1.06 11.79
CA SER A 167 16.33 0.98 10.60
C SER A 167 16.65 -0.29 9.81
N LEU A 168 15.65 -1.15 9.64
CA LEU A 168 15.75 -2.39 8.87
C LEU A 168 15.19 -2.26 7.45
N GLU A 169 14.15 -1.46 7.30
CA GLU A 169 13.44 -1.28 6.03
C GLU A 169 12.93 0.16 5.96
N TYR A 170 13.05 0.75 4.78
CA TYR A 170 12.46 2.04 4.46
C TYR A 170 11.80 1.95 3.08
N GLY A 171 10.57 2.41 2.96
CA GLY A 171 9.83 2.37 1.70
C GLY A 171 8.74 3.43 1.63
N ALA A 172 8.34 3.72 0.40
CA ALA A 172 7.24 4.63 0.12
C ALA A 172 6.31 3.99 -0.91
N HIS A 173 5.00 4.16 -0.70
CA HIS A 173 3.96 3.65 -1.58
C HIS A 173 2.90 4.70 -1.82
N LEU A 174 2.35 4.70 -3.03
CA LEU A 174 1.09 5.39 -3.30
C LEU A 174 -0.07 4.60 -2.70
N VAL A 175 -1.00 5.31 -2.10
CA VAL A 175 -2.21 4.76 -1.48
C VAL A 175 -3.42 5.48 -2.08
N PRO A 176 -4.41 4.76 -2.62
CA PRO A 176 -5.66 5.37 -3.04
C PRO A 176 -6.50 5.73 -1.80
N GLU A 177 -6.88 6.99 -1.66
CA GLU A 177 -7.65 7.49 -0.51
C GLU A 177 -8.96 8.17 -0.91
N GLY A 178 -9.26 8.25 -2.19
CA GLY A 178 -10.46 8.93 -2.70
C GLY A 178 -11.79 8.23 -2.42
N GLY A 179 -11.75 7.06 -1.80
CA GLY A 179 -12.95 6.27 -1.49
C GLY A 179 -13.76 5.93 -2.75
N LEU A 180 -15.07 5.79 -2.59
CA LEU A 180 -15.99 5.40 -3.66
C LEU A 180 -15.92 6.32 -4.90
N HIS A 181 -15.68 7.60 -4.71
CA HIS A 181 -15.60 8.57 -5.81
C HIS A 181 -14.35 8.42 -6.68
N SER A 182 -13.32 7.75 -6.20
CA SER A 182 -12.10 7.47 -6.97
C SER A 182 -12.11 6.13 -7.68
N MET A 183 -13.08 5.28 -7.38
CA MET A 183 -13.22 3.98 -8.06
C MET A 183 -13.53 4.17 -9.54
N PRO A 184 -12.97 3.34 -10.43
CA PRO A 184 -13.36 3.32 -11.83
C PRO A 184 -14.85 3.03 -12.00
N VAL A 185 -15.50 3.73 -12.94
CA VAL A 185 -16.91 3.47 -13.26
C VAL A 185 -17.10 2.05 -13.81
N GLN A 186 -16.11 1.58 -14.56
CA GLN A 186 -16.07 0.22 -15.08
C GLN A 186 -14.85 -0.48 -14.47
N TYR A 187 -15.09 -1.54 -13.74
CA TYR A 187 -14.06 -2.34 -13.06
C TYR A 187 -13.96 -3.77 -13.58
N ALA A 188 -14.82 -4.14 -14.53
CA ALA A 188 -14.75 -5.40 -15.26
C ALA A 188 -15.25 -5.20 -16.68
N GLY A 189 -14.75 -6.00 -17.60
CA GLY A 189 -15.14 -5.96 -19.00
C GLY A 189 -14.98 -7.31 -19.69
N ASN A 190 -14.94 -7.27 -21.02
CA ASN A 190 -14.88 -8.48 -21.81
C ASN A 190 -13.50 -9.17 -21.66
N GLY A 191 -13.41 -10.10 -20.72
CA GLY A 191 -12.20 -10.87 -20.44
C GLY A 191 -11.24 -10.26 -19.42
N TRP A 192 -11.59 -9.18 -18.71
CA TRP A 192 -10.74 -8.55 -17.71
C TRP A 192 -11.52 -8.06 -16.50
N LEU A 193 -10.82 -7.91 -15.36
CA LEU A 193 -11.34 -7.26 -14.14
C LEU A 193 -10.21 -6.61 -13.34
N LEU A 194 -10.55 -5.57 -12.58
CA LEU A 194 -9.68 -4.87 -11.64
C LEU A 194 -9.94 -5.35 -10.22
N VAL A 195 -8.89 -5.47 -9.41
CA VAL A 195 -9.00 -5.84 -7.99
C VAL A 195 -8.01 -5.06 -7.12
N GLY A 196 -8.25 -5.04 -5.82
CA GLY A 196 -7.37 -4.40 -4.84
C GLY A 196 -7.19 -2.90 -5.07
N ASP A 197 -5.98 -2.39 -4.88
CA ASP A 197 -5.66 -0.97 -5.05
C ASP A 197 -5.75 -0.51 -6.52
N ALA A 198 -5.68 -1.41 -7.49
CA ALA A 198 -5.97 -1.11 -8.89
C ALA A 198 -7.44 -0.74 -9.11
N LEU A 199 -8.34 -1.35 -8.35
CA LEU A 199 -9.77 -0.99 -8.28
C LEU A 199 -10.00 0.28 -7.43
N ARG A 200 -9.01 0.70 -6.63
CA ARG A 200 -9.12 1.81 -5.66
C ARG A 200 -10.18 1.57 -4.60
N SER A 201 -10.41 0.30 -4.25
CA SER A 201 -11.35 -0.12 -3.22
C SER A 201 -10.77 0.18 -1.84
N CYS A 202 -10.90 1.41 -1.37
CA CYS A 202 -10.57 1.78 -0.01
C CYS A 202 -11.73 2.50 0.66
N VAL A 203 -11.83 2.34 1.97
CA VAL A 203 -12.78 3.09 2.80
C VAL A 203 -12.00 4.14 3.58
N ASN A 204 -12.29 5.40 3.31
CA ASN A 204 -11.77 6.53 4.07
C ASN A 204 -12.88 7.03 5.01
N THR A 205 -12.67 6.87 6.32
CA THR A 205 -13.62 7.29 7.36
C THR A 205 -13.33 8.71 7.85
N GLY A 206 -12.32 9.40 7.30
CA GLY A 206 -11.81 10.68 7.78
C GLY A 206 -10.85 10.55 8.97
N ILE A 207 -10.85 9.43 9.68
CA ILE A 207 -9.96 9.14 10.81
C ILE A 207 -9.00 8.00 10.45
N SER A 208 -9.45 7.07 9.64
CA SER A 208 -8.69 5.88 9.22
C SER A 208 -8.99 5.56 7.77
N VAL A 209 -7.97 5.12 7.06
CA VAL A 209 -8.08 4.58 5.70
C VAL A 209 -7.91 3.06 5.79
N ARG A 210 -8.88 2.34 5.23
CA ARG A 210 -8.93 0.87 5.22
C ARG A 210 -8.84 0.38 3.79
N GLY A 211 -7.63 0.00 3.37
CA GLY A 211 -7.37 -0.52 2.02
C GLY A 211 -7.08 -2.02 2.01
N MET A 212 -6.30 -2.52 2.97
CA MET A 212 -5.83 -3.90 2.98
C MET A 212 -6.95 -4.93 3.12
N ASP A 213 -7.89 -4.71 4.02
CA ASP A 213 -9.08 -5.55 4.19
C ASP A 213 -10.06 -5.42 3.00
N MET A 214 -10.15 -4.24 2.42
CA MET A 214 -10.95 -4.03 1.20
C MET A 214 -10.31 -4.70 -0.01
N ALA A 215 -8.97 -4.72 -0.11
CA ALA A 215 -8.25 -5.42 -1.17
C ALA A 215 -8.44 -6.95 -1.14
N LEU A 216 -8.73 -7.53 0.03
CA LEU A 216 -9.03 -8.96 0.18
C LEU A 216 -10.46 -9.33 -0.23
N THR A 217 -11.35 -8.35 -0.34
CA THR A 217 -12.77 -8.53 -0.69
C THR A 217 -13.13 -8.06 -2.09
N GLY A 218 -12.16 -7.41 -2.78
CA GLY A 218 -12.32 -6.81 -4.12
C GLY A 218 -12.11 -7.73 -5.29
#